data_7a058d5feefa58f372c20f1021467796
#
_entry.id   7a058d5feefa58f372c20f1021467796
#
_cell.length_a   1.000
_cell.length_b   1.000
_cell.length_c   1.000
_cell.angle_alpha   90.00
_cell.angle_beta   90.00
_cell.angle_gamma   90.00
#
_symmetry.space_group_name_H-M   'P 1'
#
loop_
_entity.id
_entity.type
_entity.pdbx_description
1 polymer ?
#
loop_
_entity_poly.entity_id
_entity_poly.type
_entity_poly.pdbx_seq_one_letter_code
_entity_poly.pdbx_strand_id
1 'polypeptide(L)'
;MSDPKLLHVYWLDAKGGECFIVGNRAGLLVLRHAIQTAIEKGRTVGEQVTAADNEPYKVTVILEGSPLTSDSWQRMALPYVAEGAVDVRENALWPSELWMMKERA
;
A
#
# COMPACT_ATOMS: atom_id res chain seq x y z
N MET A 1 10.91 9.53 -25.78
CA MET A 1 11.03 9.26 -24.33
C MET A 1 9.64 9.10 -23.72
N SER A 2 9.47 8.12 -22.89
CA SER A 2 8.22 7.96 -22.19
C SER A 2 8.12 8.95 -21.04
N ASP A 3 6.89 9.33 -20.67
CA ASP A 3 6.67 10.20 -19.52
C ASP A 3 7.14 9.52 -18.25
N PRO A 4 7.68 10.27 -17.29
CA PRO A 4 7.98 9.70 -15.98
C PRO A 4 6.68 9.20 -15.32
N LYS A 5 6.79 8.16 -14.52
CA LYS A 5 5.64 7.58 -13.81
C LYS A 5 5.55 8.23 -12.44
N LEU A 6 4.97 9.43 -12.41
CA LEU A 6 4.91 10.22 -11.18
C LEU A 6 3.72 9.80 -10.31
N LEU A 7 4.01 9.49 -9.06
CA LEU A 7 2.97 9.09 -8.11
C LEU A 7 3.37 9.54 -6.70
N HIS A 8 2.44 10.19 -6.01
CA HIS A 8 2.57 10.53 -4.60
C HIS A 8 1.43 9.89 -3.83
N VAL A 9 1.76 9.18 -2.78
CA VAL A 9 0.78 8.58 -1.87
C VAL A 9 0.94 9.25 -0.52
N TYR A 10 -0.10 9.96 -0.08
CA TYR A 10 -0.06 10.69 1.17
C TYR A 10 -0.79 9.91 2.25
N TRP A 11 -0.10 9.69 3.36
CA TRP A 11 -0.61 8.88 4.46
C TRP A 11 -1.75 9.57 5.18
N LEU A 12 -2.56 8.76 5.84
CA LEU A 12 -3.53 9.27 6.80
C LEU A 12 -2.76 9.84 7.99
N ASP A 13 -2.99 11.12 8.29
CA ASP A 13 -2.32 11.79 9.41
C ASP A 13 -3.04 11.58 10.73
N ALA A 14 -4.32 11.17 10.69
CA ALA A 14 -5.12 10.96 11.88
C ALA A 14 -6.32 10.06 11.55
N LYS A 15 -6.92 9.49 12.59
CA LYS A 15 -8.15 8.73 12.47
C LYS A 15 -9.26 9.62 11.91
N GLY A 16 -9.92 9.15 10.85
CA GLY A 16 -10.96 9.92 10.19
C GLY A 16 -10.44 10.99 9.25
N GLY A 17 -9.11 11.07 9.07
CA GLY A 17 -8.51 11.98 8.12
C GLY A 17 -8.70 11.52 6.68
N GLU A 18 -8.13 12.27 5.76
CA GLU A 18 -8.26 12.00 4.34
C GLU A 18 -6.92 11.55 3.77
N CYS A 19 -6.97 10.55 2.90
CA CYS A 19 -5.79 10.05 2.18
C CYS A 19 -5.83 10.58 0.76
N PHE A 20 -4.71 11.09 0.28
CA PHE A 20 -4.61 11.60 -1.09
C PHE A 20 -3.66 10.75 -1.91
N ILE A 21 -4.05 10.48 -3.15
CA ILE A 21 -3.18 9.85 -4.13
C ILE A 21 -3.17 10.78 -5.34
N VAL A 22 -1.98 11.25 -5.69
CA VAL A 22 -1.81 12.20 -6.80
C VAL A 22 -0.78 11.62 -7.75
N GLY A 23 -1.08 11.63 -9.04
CA GLY A 23 -0.12 11.15 -10.03
C GLY A 23 -0.43 11.72 -11.40
N ASN A 24 0.56 11.64 -12.29
CA ASN A 24 0.27 11.90 -13.70
C ASN A 24 -0.38 10.65 -14.30
N ARG A 25 -0.78 10.73 -15.57
CA ARG A 25 -1.43 9.58 -16.22
C ARG A 25 -0.58 8.33 -16.12
N ALA A 26 0.72 8.42 -16.40
CA ALA A 26 1.61 7.26 -16.38
C ALA A 26 1.70 6.65 -14.97
N GLY A 27 1.83 7.47 -13.92
CA GLY A 27 1.89 6.99 -12.55
C GLY A 27 0.57 6.37 -12.08
N LEU A 28 -0.56 7.00 -12.42
CA LEU A 28 -1.87 6.45 -12.07
C LEU A 28 -2.17 5.15 -12.80
N LEU A 29 -1.66 4.98 -14.04
CA LEU A 29 -1.82 3.71 -14.76
C LEU A 29 -1.01 2.59 -14.09
N VAL A 30 0.17 2.89 -13.56
CA VAL A 30 0.92 1.90 -12.78
C VAL A 30 0.12 1.46 -11.57
N LEU A 31 -0.44 2.43 -10.82
CA LEU A 31 -1.25 2.11 -9.64
C LEU A 31 -2.48 1.29 -10.02
N ARG A 32 -3.16 1.66 -11.10
CA ARG A 32 -4.32 0.91 -11.58
C ARG A 32 -3.95 -0.54 -11.90
N HIS A 33 -2.84 -0.74 -12.61
CA HIS A 33 -2.37 -2.07 -12.95
C HIS A 33 -2.02 -2.87 -11.69
N ALA A 34 -1.38 -2.24 -10.71
CA ALA A 34 -1.04 -2.89 -9.46
C ALA A 34 -2.29 -3.35 -8.71
N ILE A 35 -3.32 -2.50 -8.64
CA ILE A 35 -4.59 -2.84 -7.99
C ILE A 35 -5.26 -4.02 -8.73
N GLN A 36 -5.31 -3.96 -10.06
CA GLN A 36 -5.89 -5.02 -10.87
C GLN A 36 -5.18 -6.35 -10.63
N THR A 37 -3.85 -6.33 -10.64
CA THR A 37 -3.05 -7.53 -10.43
C THR A 37 -3.27 -8.10 -9.03
N ALA A 38 -3.36 -7.26 -8.01
CA ALA A 38 -3.61 -7.70 -6.65
C ALA A 38 -4.98 -8.38 -6.53
N ILE A 39 -6.01 -7.81 -7.17
CA ILE A 39 -7.35 -8.39 -7.16
C ILE A 39 -7.35 -9.77 -7.83
N GLU A 40 -6.62 -9.93 -8.92
CA GLU A 40 -6.60 -11.17 -9.70
C GLU A 40 -5.66 -12.23 -9.12
N LYS A 41 -4.53 -11.82 -8.56
CA LYS A 41 -3.46 -12.73 -8.16
C LYS A 41 -3.13 -12.71 -6.68
N GLY A 42 -3.74 -11.82 -5.90
CA GLY A 42 -3.55 -11.73 -4.45
C GLY A 42 -2.52 -10.70 -4.01
N ARG A 43 -1.54 -10.41 -4.82
CA ARG A 43 -0.52 -9.40 -4.52
C ARG A 43 0.25 -9.04 -5.77
N THR A 44 0.98 -7.92 -5.69
CA THR A 44 1.91 -7.54 -6.75
C THR A 44 3.35 -7.72 -6.27
N VAL A 45 4.28 -7.79 -7.22
CA VAL A 45 5.69 -7.51 -6.98
C VAL A 45 5.84 -6.02 -7.23
N GLY A 46 6.57 -5.31 -6.38
CA GLY A 46 6.61 -3.85 -6.40
C GLY A 46 6.79 -3.24 -7.80
N GLU A 47 5.86 -2.36 -8.16
CA GLU A 47 5.90 -1.61 -9.41
C GLU A 47 6.62 -0.29 -9.16
N GLN A 48 7.59 0.06 -10.00
CA GLN A 48 8.39 1.25 -9.78
C GLN A 48 7.68 2.51 -10.28
N VAL A 49 7.65 3.52 -9.42
CA VAL A 49 7.18 4.87 -9.72
C VAL A 49 8.19 5.87 -9.20
N THR A 50 7.98 7.14 -9.48
CA THR A 50 8.93 8.19 -9.10
C THR A 50 8.18 9.33 -8.43
N ALA A 51 8.76 9.87 -7.36
CA ALA A 51 8.25 11.09 -6.73
C ALA A 51 8.73 12.33 -7.50
N ALA A 52 8.14 13.47 -7.21
CA ALA A 52 8.43 14.70 -7.94
C ALA A 52 9.86 15.20 -7.73
N ASP A 53 10.55 14.72 -6.69
CA ASP A 53 11.96 15.01 -6.46
C ASP A 53 12.89 14.05 -7.18
N ASN A 54 12.32 13.23 -8.07
CA ASN A 54 13.03 12.26 -8.89
C ASN A 54 13.51 11.02 -8.13
N GLU A 55 13.01 10.79 -6.92
CA GLU A 55 13.34 9.59 -6.14
C GLU A 55 12.43 8.43 -6.54
N PRO A 56 13.00 7.30 -6.97
CA PRO A 56 12.19 6.12 -7.31
C PRO A 56 11.76 5.37 -6.06
N TYR A 57 10.60 4.74 -6.12
CA TYR A 57 10.14 3.84 -5.07
C TYR A 57 9.19 2.80 -5.67
N LYS A 58 8.86 1.78 -4.89
CA LYS A 58 7.99 0.71 -5.37
C LYS A 58 6.63 0.78 -4.70
N VAL A 59 5.59 0.56 -5.51
CA VAL A 59 4.22 0.43 -5.01
C VAL A 59 3.86 -1.04 -5.03
N THR A 60 3.46 -1.56 -3.87
CA THR A 60 3.02 -2.95 -3.72
C THR A 60 1.60 -2.93 -3.20
N VAL A 61 0.72 -3.68 -3.87
CA VAL A 61 -0.69 -3.79 -3.47
C VAL A 61 -0.96 -5.24 -3.10
N ILE A 62 -1.69 -5.43 -2.01
CA ILE A 62 -1.99 -6.75 -1.47
C ILE A 62 -3.50 -6.87 -1.31
N LEU A 63 -4.06 -7.98 -1.79
CA LEU A 63 -5.46 -8.30 -1.54
C LEU A 63 -5.53 -9.10 -0.24
N GLU A 64 -6.26 -8.59 0.75
CA GLU A 64 -6.60 -9.34 1.95
C GLU A 64 -8.11 -9.54 1.96
N GLY A 65 -8.53 -10.69 1.44
CA GLY A 65 -9.95 -10.99 1.25
C GLY A 65 -10.61 -11.71 2.41
N SER A 66 -9.90 -11.90 3.52
CA SER A 66 -10.47 -12.58 4.69
C SER A 66 -11.49 -11.68 5.39
N PRO A 67 -12.45 -12.29 6.15
CA PRO A 67 -13.39 -11.48 6.91
C PRO A 67 -12.71 -10.54 7.89
N LEU A 68 -13.36 -9.44 8.22
CA LEU A 68 -12.83 -8.46 9.18
C LEU A 68 -12.48 -9.09 10.53
N THR A 69 -13.17 -10.17 10.91
CA THR A 69 -12.93 -10.87 12.18
C THR A 69 -11.71 -11.79 12.14
N SER A 70 -11.07 -11.97 10.98
CA SER A 70 -9.91 -12.85 10.86
C SER A 70 -8.71 -12.30 11.62
N ASP A 71 -7.79 -13.22 11.96
CA ASP A 71 -6.56 -12.85 12.66
C ASP A 71 -5.75 -11.82 11.89
N SER A 72 -5.66 -11.94 10.57
CA SER A 72 -4.89 -11.01 9.75
C SER A 72 -5.40 -9.58 9.89
N TRP A 73 -6.71 -9.36 9.77
CA TRP A 73 -7.28 -8.02 9.90
C TRP A 73 -7.19 -7.50 11.34
N GLN A 74 -7.40 -8.38 12.33
CA GLN A 74 -7.36 -7.97 13.73
C GLN A 74 -5.96 -7.57 14.17
N ARG A 75 -4.94 -8.17 13.59
CA ARG A 75 -3.54 -7.86 13.90
C ARG A 75 -2.93 -6.82 12.95
N MET A 76 -3.60 -6.51 11.84
CA MET A 76 -3.05 -5.59 10.83
C MET A 76 -2.66 -4.27 11.46
N ALA A 77 -1.43 -3.84 11.21
CA ALA A 77 -0.97 -2.53 11.67
C ALA A 77 -1.85 -1.45 11.07
N LEU A 78 -2.34 -0.54 11.91
CA LEU A 78 -3.18 0.55 11.44
C LEU A 78 -2.34 1.52 10.59
N PRO A 79 -2.92 2.08 9.50
CA PRO A 79 -2.20 3.03 8.66
C PRO A 79 -2.02 4.39 9.32
N TYR A 80 -2.56 4.55 10.52
CA TYR A 80 -2.45 5.75 11.34
C TYR A 80 -2.57 5.33 12.80
N VAL A 81 -2.15 6.20 13.70
CA VAL A 81 -2.48 6.07 15.12
C VAL A 81 -2.85 7.47 15.61
N ALA A 82 -3.54 7.50 16.75
CA ALA A 82 -3.83 8.79 17.38
C ALA A 82 -2.51 9.56 17.57
N GLU A 83 -2.52 10.84 17.26
CA GLU A 83 -1.35 11.70 17.40
C GLU A 83 -0.23 11.43 16.40
N GLY A 84 -0.50 10.65 15.34
CA GLY A 84 0.47 10.41 14.28
C GLY A 84 1.60 9.46 14.61
N ALA A 85 1.53 8.76 15.73
CA ALA A 85 2.56 7.79 16.10
C ALA A 85 2.39 6.48 15.31
N VAL A 86 3.44 5.68 15.26
CA VAL A 86 3.42 4.37 14.60
C VAL A 86 2.68 3.37 15.47
N ASP A 87 2.00 2.39 14.86
CA ASP A 87 1.36 1.30 15.61
C ASP A 87 2.46 0.48 16.29
N VAL A 88 2.46 0.47 17.63
CA VAL A 88 3.52 -0.16 18.42
C VAL A 88 3.08 -1.46 19.11
N ARG A 89 1.92 -2.01 18.76
CA ARG A 89 1.50 -3.29 19.35
C ARG A 89 2.51 -4.38 18.99
N GLU A 90 2.84 -5.22 19.96
CA GLU A 90 3.85 -6.27 19.77
C GLU A 90 3.46 -7.27 18.67
N ASN A 91 2.18 -7.55 18.53
CA ASN A 91 1.71 -8.54 17.57
C ASN A 91 1.14 -7.91 16.31
N ALA A 92 1.41 -6.64 16.05
CA ALA A 92 0.92 -5.97 14.85
C ALA A 92 1.49 -6.65 13.61
N LEU A 93 0.60 -6.91 12.64
CA LEU A 93 0.99 -7.51 11.37
C LEU A 93 1.26 -6.38 10.38
N TRP A 94 2.50 -6.26 9.93
CA TRP A 94 2.91 -5.21 8.99
C TRP A 94 2.69 -5.66 7.55
N PRO A 95 2.46 -4.73 6.63
CA PRO A 95 2.23 -5.08 5.22
C PRO A 95 3.31 -5.96 4.60
N SER A 96 4.57 -5.75 4.95
CA SER A 96 5.67 -6.58 4.44
C SER A 96 5.54 -8.02 4.90
N GLU A 97 5.09 -8.25 6.13
CA GLU A 97 4.85 -9.58 6.65
C GLU A 97 3.66 -10.25 5.95
N LEU A 98 2.59 -9.48 5.73
CA LEU A 98 1.42 -9.95 5.02
C LEU A 98 1.80 -10.39 3.60
N TRP A 99 2.64 -9.59 2.94
CA TRP A 99 3.10 -9.90 1.58
C TRP A 99 3.83 -11.25 1.55
N MET A 100 4.69 -11.50 2.53
CA MET A 100 5.42 -12.76 2.63
C MET A 100 4.50 -13.94 2.92
N MET A 101 3.46 -13.74 3.72
CA MET A 101 2.47 -14.78 3.98
C MET A 101 1.74 -15.19 2.70
N LYS A 102 1.41 -14.21 1.84
CA LYS A 102 0.76 -14.49 0.56
C LYS A 102 1.68 -15.29 -0.38
N GLU A 103 2.98 -15.12 -0.27
CA GLU A 103 3.94 -15.87 -1.06
C GLU A 103 3.89 -17.36 -0.75
N ARG A 104 3.58 -17.72 0.50
CA ARG A 104 3.55 -19.10 0.96
C ARG A 104 2.21 -19.80 0.73
N ALA A 105 1.19 -19.06 0.39
CA ALA A 105 -0.15 -19.57 0.21
C ALA A 105 -0.32 -20.32 -1.11
#